data_509895f8cc2b52b08f9c939e95921fe6
#
_entry.id   509895f8cc2b52b08f9c939e95921fe6
#
_cell.length_a   1.000
_cell.length_b   1.000
_cell.length_c   1.000
_cell.angle_alpha   90.00
_cell.angle_beta   90.00
_cell.angle_gamma   90.00
#
_symmetry.space_group_name_H-M   'P 1'
#
loop_
_entity.id
_entity.type
_entity.pdbx_description
1 polymer ?
#
loop_
_entity_poly.entity_id
_entity_poly.type
_entity_poly.pdbx_seq_one_letter_code
_entity_poly.pdbx_strand_id
1 'polypeptide(L)'
;VAPCQPNSAIYFGNYVEGKLTPFDGYYNVKNGDFYQEANNREISLPAGLYNMVYWGTPKYETPIYANPAVRDPVYIIGQDMSKQTFSMLKMSKDTTYYPVFDMVYAVKATNIGTENLSAALKRTVAGLKVIVKDRDNGILSASIDSMYVHVTGISTALNFYTAQPVPTTGTVAFPLIRSTDGTQMSNATVMLFPSIGKPVFKLFILLKNGTLKSFQQS
;
A
#
# COMPACT_ATOMS: atom_id res chain seq x y z
N VAL A 1 -21.13 -9.24 -5.60
CA VAL A 1 -19.82 -8.66 -5.26
C VAL A 1 -20.09 -7.33 -4.60
N ALA A 2 -19.66 -7.14 -3.34
CA ALA A 2 -19.68 -5.81 -2.76
C ALA A 2 -18.90 -4.88 -3.71
N PRO A 3 -19.34 -3.64 -3.94
CA PRO A 3 -18.68 -2.75 -4.87
C PRO A 3 -17.21 -2.60 -4.45
N CYS A 4 -16.32 -3.20 -5.22
CA CYS A 4 -14.90 -2.95 -5.08
C CYS A 4 -14.66 -1.50 -5.50
N GLN A 5 -13.88 -0.80 -4.72
CA GLN A 5 -13.47 0.57 -5.05
C GLN A 5 -12.63 0.59 -6.34
N PRO A 6 -12.48 1.73 -7.00
CA PRO A 6 -11.65 1.86 -8.20
C PRO A 6 -10.26 1.25 -7.97
N ASN A 7 -9.71 0.63 -9.02
CA ASN A 7 -8.38 0.00 -9.05
C ASN A 7 -8.21 -1.27 -8.19
N SER A 8 -9.25 -2.03 -8.01
CA SER A 8 -9.17 -3.38 -7.46
C SER A 8 -8.89 -4.40 -8.56
N ALA A 9 -8.32 -5.53 -8.18
CA ALA A 9 -8.08 -6.65 -9.09
C ALA A 9 -8.41 -8.00 -8.41
N ILE A 10 -8.88 -8.95 -9.20
CA ILE A 10 -9.08 -10.33 -8.80
C ILE A 10 -8.17 -11.19 -9.64
N TYR A 11 -7.29 -11.92 -8.99
CA TYR A 11 -6.36 -12.85 -9.61
C TYR A 11 -6.84 -14.27 -9.35
N PHE A 12 -6.63 -15.16 -10.29
CA PHE A 12 -7.06 -16.53 -10.15
C PHE A 12 -6.00 -17.50 -10.64
N GLY A 13 -6.07 -18.71 -10.11
CA GLY A 13 -5.25 -19.85 -10.47
C GLY A 13 -5.99 -21.13 -10.12
N ASN A 14 -5.66 -22.21 -10.80
CA ASN A 14 -6.26 -23.51 -10.53
C ASN A 14 -5.95 -23.99 -9.11
N TYR A 15 -6.86 -24.67 -8.48
CA TYR A 15 -6.71 -25.23 -7.15
C TYR A 15 -6.49 -26.75 -7.24
N VAL A 16 -5.31 -27.22 -6.85
CA VAL A 16 -4.96 -28.63 -6.87
C VAL A 16 -4.62 -29.10 -5.47
N GLU A 17 -5.41 -30.02 -4.92
CA GLU A 17 -5.18 -30.65 -3.61
C GLU A 17 -4.92 -29.65 -2.46
N GLY A 18 -5.62 -28.54 -2.44
CA GLY A 18 -5.45 -27.53 -1.41
C GLY A 18 -4.16 -26.72 -1.48
N LYS A 19 -3.35 -26.92 -2.51
CA LYS A 19 -2.11 -26.17 -2.70
C LYS A 19 -2.31 -25.02 -3.66
N LEU A 20 -1.50 -23.98 -3.46
CA LEU A 20 -1.42 -22.87 -4.38
C LEU A 20 -1.02 -23.38 -5.76
N THR A 21 -1.76 -22.94 -6.77
CA THR A 21 -1.54 -23.29 -8.15
C THR A 21 -0.97 -22.13 -8.95
N PRO A 22 -0.44 -22.39 -10.13
CA PRO A 22 0.04 -21.37 -11.01
C PRO A 22 -1.03 -20.30 -11.31
N PHE A 23 -0.58 -19.09 -11.55
CA PHE A 23 -1.40 -17.98 -11.98
C PHE A 23 -1.98 -18.22 -13.38
N ASP A 24 -3.30 -18.12 -13.53
CA ASP A 24 -4.01 -18.32 -14.80
C ASP A 24 -4.50 -17.02 -15.42
N GLY A 25 -4.66 -15.96 -14.64
CA GLY A 25 -5.12 -14.69 -15.14
C GLY A 25 -5.64 -13.77 -14.04
N TYR A 26 -6.16 -12.63 -14.46
CA TYR A 26 -6.76 -11.66 -13.55
C TYR A 26 -7.88 -10.84 -14.19
N TYR A 27 -8.74 -10.28 -13.35
CA TYR A 27 -9.75 -9.30 -13.72
C TYR A 27 -9.53 -8.02 -12.96
N ASN A 28 -9.61 -6.90 -13.64
CA ASN A 28 -9.70 -5.61 -13.00
C ASN A 28 -11.14 -5.33 -12.57
N VAL A 29 -11.30 -4.63 -11.47
CA VAL A 29 -12.60 -4.17 -10.98
C VAL A 29 -12.59 -2.66 -10.93
N LYS A 30 -13.54 -2.03 -11.60
CA LYS A 30 -13.68 -0.59 -11.62
C LYS A 30 -15.15 -0.24 -11.44
N ASN A 31 -15.46 0.61 -10.45
CA ASN A 31 -16.82 1.02 -10.12
C ASN A 31 -17.79 -0.16 -9.88
N GLY A 32 -17.28 -1.29 -9.37
CA GLY A 32 -18.06 -2.51 -9.13
C GLY A 32 -18.22 -3.44 -10.33
N ASP A 33 -17.79 -3.03 -11.51
CA ASP A 33 -17.80 -3.85 -12.74
C ASP A 33 -16.48 -4.62 -12.90
N PHE A 34 -16.57 -5.80 -13.47
CA PHE A 34 -15.40 -6.63 -13.81
C PHE A 34 -14.97 -6.38 -15.25
N TYR A 35 -13.66 -6.25 -15.43
CA TYR A 35 -13.05 -6.08 -16.74
C TYR A 35 -11.97 -7.14 -16.95
N GLN A 36 -12.12 -7.91 -18.02
CA GLN A 36 -11.01 -8.64 -18.59
C GLN A 36 -10.50 -7.82 -19.76
N GLU A 37 -9.26 -7.37 -19.69
CA GLU A 37 -8.75 -6.39 -20.65
C GLU A 37 -9.63 -5.13 -20.75
N ALA A 38 -9.35 -4.19 -21.56
CA ALA A 38 -9.91 -2.84 -21.45
C ALA A 38 -11.45 -2.69 -21.44
N ASN A 39 -12.25 -3.68 -21.85
CA ASN A 39 -13.70 -3.49 -22.05
C ASN A 39 -14.61 -4.71 -21.84
N ASN A 40 -14.11 -5.85 -21.42
CA ASN A 40 -14.95 -7.03 -21.25
C ASN A 40 -15.48 -7.13 -19.82
N ARG A 41 -16.80 -7.19 -19.64
CA ARG A 41 -17.49 -7.27 -18.34
C ARG A 41 -17.82 -8.70 -17.91
N GLU A 42 -17.69 -9.64 -18.81
CA GLU A 42 -18.03 -11.03 -18.52
C GLU A 42 -16.80 -11.78 -17.99
N ILE A 43 -17.00 -12.48 -16.87
CA ILE A 43 -16.04 -13.44 -16.38
C ILE A 43 -16.27 -14.77 -17.08
N SER A 44 -15.44 -15.06 -18.06
CA SER A 44 -15.48 -16.30 -18.82
C SER A 44 -14.50 -17.32 -18.25
N LEU A 45 -14.79 -17.83 -17.04
CA LEU A 45 -14.03 -18.91 -16.43
C LEU A 45 -14.77 -20.23 -16.61
N PRO A 46 -14.09 -21.31 -17.06
CA PRO A 46 -14.64 -22.66 -17.01
C PRO A 46 -15.09 -23.02 -15.59
N ALA A 47 -16.13 -23.84 -15.47
CA ALA A 47 -16.52 -24.38 -14.17
C ALA A 47 -15.37 -25.15 -13.55
N GLY A 48 -15.11 -24.93 -12.26
CA GLY A 48 -14.00 -25.57 -11.56
C GLY A 48 -13.59 -24.85 -10.27
N LEU A 49 -12.63 -25.44 -9.57
CA LEU A 49 -12.13 -24.91 -8.31
C LEU A 49 -10.90 -24.02 -8.55
N TYR A 50 -10.98 -22.76 -8.10
CA TYR A 50 -9.93 -21.76 -8.26
C TYR A 50 -9.52 -21.13 -6.93
N ASN A 51 -8.25 -20.77 -6.81
CA ASN A 51 -7.78 -19.82 -5.79
C ASN A 51 -8.00 -18.41 -6.31
N MET A 52 -8.95 -17.71 -5.71
CA MET A 52 -9.23 -16.31 -6.03
C MET A 52 -8.50 -15.41 -5.03
N VAL A 53 -7.61 -14.57 -5.52
CA VAL A 53 -6.86 -13.60 -4.72
C VAL A 53 -7.35 -12.21 -5.08
N TYR A 54 -7.80 -11.47 -4.08
CA TYR A 54 -8.40 -10.15 -4.24
C TYR A 54 -7.44 -9.09 -3.68
N TRP A 55 -7.10 -8.12 -4.51
CA TRP A 55 -6.36 -6.94 -4.09
C TRP A 55 -7.12 -5.69 -4.51
N GLY A 56 -7.08 -4.66 -3.67
CA GLY A 56 -7.74 -3.41 -3.97
C GLY A 56 -7.21 -2.23 -3.18
N THR A 57 -7.57 -1.05 -3.67
CA THR A 57 -7.28 0.24 -3.03
C THR A 57 -8.61 0.92 -2.70
N PRO A 58 -9.13 0.81 -1.44
CA PRO A 58 -10.46 1.30 -1.08
C PRO A 58 -10.57 2.83 -1.11
N LYS A 59 -9.45 3.54 -0.99
CA LYS A 59 -9.38 5.00 -1.12
C LYS A 59 -8.30 5.39 -2.10
N TYR A 60 -8.70 6.04 -3.16
CA TYR A 60 -7.79 6.70 -4.07
C TYR A 60 -7.84 8.21 -3.82
N GLU A 61 -7.36 8.64 -2.67
CA GLU A 61 -6.96 10.02 -2.46
C GLU A 61 -5.45 10.07 -2.67
N THR A 62 -5.02 10.67 -3.75
CA THR A 62 -3.61 10.99 -3.92
C THR A 62 -3.26 12.01 -2.84
N PRO A 63 -2.46 11.66 -1.83
CA PRO A 63 -2.03 12.64 -0.85
C PRO A 63 -1.25 13.71 -1.61
N ILE A 64 -1.62 14.97 -1.43
CA ILE A 64 -1.11 16.11 -2.21
C ILE A 64 0.43 16.19 -2.20
N TYR A 65 1.11 15.54 -1.24
CA TYR A 65 2.56 15.64 -1.04
C TYR A 65 3.28 14.31 -0.78
N ALA A 66 2.57 13.20 -0.80
CA ALA A 66 3.19 11.90 -0.75
C ALA A 66 2.74 11.15 -2.00
N ASN A 67 3.65 10.89 -2.90
CA ASN A 67 3.37 10.07 -4.07
C ASN A 67 3.37 8.60 -3.63
N PRO A 68 2.22 8.01 -3.25
CA PRO A 68 2.20 6.61 -2.90
C PRO A 68 2.57 5.81 -4.13
N ALA A 69 3.43 4.82 -3.94
CA ALA A 69 3.93 4.03 -5.04
C ALA A 69 4.18 2.59 -4.60
N VAL A 70 3.71 1.67 -5.40
CA VAL A 70 3.92 0.23 -5.21
C VAL A 70 4.30 -0.36 -6.56
N ARG A 71 5.29 -1.23 -6.57
CA ARG A 71 5.61 -2.05 -7.73
C ARG A 71 4.74 -3.29 -7.69
N ASP A 72 3.97 -3.48 -8.74
CA ASP A 72 3.15 -4.66 -8.93
C ASP A 72 4.00 -5.93 -9.13
N PRO A 73 3.44 -7.09 -8.78
CA PRO A 73 3.99 -8.38 -9.17
C PRO A 73 4.13 -8.51 -10.67
N VAL A 74 4.98 -9.40 -11.10
CA VAL A 74 5.07 -9.76 -12.52
C VAL A 74 4.01 -10.85 -12.79
N TYR A 75 3.02 -10.52 -13.62
CA TYR A 75 1.93 -11.43 -13.96
C TYR A 75 2.29 -12.28 -15.19
N ILE A 76 2.77 -13.48 -14.96
CA ILE A 76 3.06 -14.44 -16.02
C ILE A 76 2.21 -15.70 -15.79
N ILE A 77 1.43 -16.10 -16.78
CA ILE A 77 0.62 -17.31 -16.73
C ILE A 77 1.51 -18.50 -16.43
N GLY A 78 1.10 -19.34 -15.49
CA GLY A 78 1.86 -20.48 -15.03
C GLY A 78 2.86 -20.19 -13.91
N GLN A 79 3.02 -18.94 -13.50
CA GLN A 79 3.94 -18.56 -12.43
C GLN A 79 3.35 -18.80 -11.04
N ASP A 80 4.19 -19.27 -10.11
CA ASP A 80 3.81 -19.49 -8.71
C ASP A 80 3.54 -18.15 -7.99
N MET A 81 2.28 -17.89 -7.67
CA MET A 81 1.84 -16.67 -6.97
C MET A 81 2.45 -16.53 -5.57
N SER A 82 2.83 -17.61 -4.91
CA SER A 82 3.44 -17.57 -3.58
C SER A 82 4.82 -16.91 -3.57
N LYS A 83 5.46 -16.80 -4.72
CA LYS A 83 6.78 -16.17 -4.91
C LYS A 83 6.69 -14.71 -5.38
N GLN A 84 5.49 -14.23 -5.66
CA GLN A 84 5.26 -12.86 -6.11
C GLN A 84 5.07 -11.92 -4.94
N THR A 85 5.42 -10.65 -5.14
CA THR A 85 5.27 -9.60 -4.12
C THR A 85 4.79 -8.29 -4.71
N PHE A 86 3.99 -7.55 -3.93
CA PHE A 86 3.89 -6.11 -4.06
C PHE A 86 5.05 -5.47 -3.31
N SER A 87 5.83 -4.61 -3.95
CA SER A 87 7.05 -4.06 -3.36
C SER A 87 7.03 -2.54 -3.30
N MET A 88 7.60 -1.97 -2.23
CA MET A 88 7.81 -0.53 -2.13
C MET A 88 8.74 -0.04 -3.24
N LEU A 89 8.50 1.16 -3.74
CA LEU A 89 9.40 1.84 -4.68
C LEU A 89 10.38 2.74 -3.93
N LYS A 90 11.66 2.64 -4.30
CA LYS A 90 12.70 3.54 -3.80
C LYS A 90 12.55 4.92 -4.41
N MET A 91 12.86 5.94 -3.65
CA MET A 91 13.04 7.31 -4.15
C MET A 91 14.31 7.40 -5.01
N SER A 92 14.26 8.13 -6.11
CA SER A 92 15.31 8.09 -7.16
C SER A 92 16.68 8.58 -6.73
N LYS A 93 16.80 9.30 -5.61
CA LYS A 93 18.05 9.90 -5.12
C LYS A 93 18.41 9.50 -3.69
N ASP A 94 17.67 8.55 -3.10
CA ASP A 94 17.82 8.20 -1.69
C ASP A 94 17.73 6.69 -1.51
N THR A 95 18.13 6.24 -0.34
CA THR A 95 17.93 4.86 0.13
C THR A 95 16.54 4.64 0.73
N THR A 96 15.72 5.68 0.79
CA THR A 96 14.36 5.67 1.32
C THR A 96 13.33 5.25 0.28
N TYR A 97 12.13 4.92 0.78
CA TYR A 97 11.00 4.45 -0.01
C TYR A 97 9.83 5.43 0.08
N TYR A 98 9.03 5.47 -0.99
CA TYR A 98 7.74 6.14 -0.97
C TYR A 98 6.76 5.43 -0.04
N PRO A 99 5.77 6.15 0.57
CA PRO A 99 4.59 5.53 1.13
C PRO A 99 3.86 4.66 0.11
N VAL A 100 3.05 3.72 0.59
CA VAL A 100 2.28 2.82 -0.27
C VAL A 100 0.82 3.27 -0.41
N PHE A 101 0.06 2.63 -1.30
CA PHE A 101 -1.38 2.84 -1.42
C PHE A 101 -2.13 2.25 -0.21
N ASP A 102 -3.36 2.69 0.02
CA ASP A 102 -4.28 2.00 0.93
C ASP A 102 -4.70 0.68 0.29
N MET A 103 -4.16 -0.43 0.78
CA MET A 103 -4.31 -1.74 0.16
C MET A 103 -5.16 -2.66 1.03
N VAL A 104 -6.11 -3.34 0.37
CA VAL A 104 -6.94 -4.39 0.96
C VAL A 104 -6.74 -5.70 0.23
N TYR A 105 -6.95 -6.80 0.91
CA TYR A 105 -6.65 -8.14 0.43
C TYR A 105 -7.66 -9.17 0.95
N ALA A 106 -7.91 -10.19 0.14
CA ALA A 106 -8.49 -11.47 0.56
C ALA A 106 -8.00 -12.61 -0.34
N VAL A 107 -8.06 -13.81 0.16
CA VAL A 107 -7.90 -15.03 -0.63
C VAL A 107 -9.03 -15.99 -0.28
N LYS A 108 -9.60 -16.64 -1.29
CA LYS A 108 -10.67 -17.61 -1.13
C LYS A 108 -10.61 -18.65 -2.25
N ALA A 109 -10.64 -19.94 -1.87
CA ALA A 109 -10.95 -20.99 -2.83
C ALA A 109 -12.44 -20.87 -3.21
N THR A 110 -12.74 -20.84 -4.49
CA THR A 110 -14.10 -20.65 -5.02
C THR A 110 -14.38 -21.63 -6.14
N ASN A 111 -15.50 -22.33 -6.07
CA ASN A 111 -15.93 -23.24 -7.13
C ASN A 111 -16.80 -22.47 -8.13
N ILE A 112 -16.23 -22.14 -9.27
CA ILE A 112 -16.92 -21.45 -10.35
C ILE A 112 -17.96 -22.40 -10.97
N GLY A 113 -19.18 -21.92 -11.11
CA GLY A 113 -20.34 -22.68 -11.58
C GLY A 113 -21.29 -23.12 -10.45
N THR A 114 -20.82 -23.16 -9.20
CA THR A 114 -21.65 -23.53 -8.04
C THR A 114 -21.68 -22.46 -6.95
N GLU A 115 -20.71 -21.57 -6.92
CA GLU A 115 -20.59 -20.52 -5.91
C GLU A 115 -20.58 -19.12 -6.54
N ASN A 116 -21.17 -18.14 -5.82
CA ASN A 116 -21.03 -16.73 -6.15
C ASN A 116 -19.66 -16.21 -5.66
N LEU A 117 -19.06 -15.33 -6.46
CA LEU A 117 -17.83 -14.63 -6.04
C LEU A 117 -18.14 -13.70 -4.85
N SER A 118 -17.55 -13.98 -3.72
CA SER A 118 -17.63 -13.13 -2.53
C SER A 118 -16.37 -13.27 -1.68
N ALA A 119 -15.84 -12.13 -1.18
CA ALA A 119 -14.71 -12.15 -0.27
C ALA A 119 -14.80 -10.97 0.71
N ALA A 120 -14.39 -11.20 1.95
CA ALA A 120 -14.23 -10.16 2.96
C ALA A 120 -12.81 -9.59 2.89
N LEU A 121 -12.68 -8.38 2.36
CA LEU A 121 -11.38 -7.71 2.22
C LEU A 121 -10.89 -7.17 3.56
N LYS A 122 -9.62 -7.38 3.86
CA LYS A 122 -8.94 -6.86 5.06
C LYS A 122 -7.84 -5.89 4.64
N ARG A 123 -7.67 -4.80 5.40
CA ARG A 123 -6.57 -3.85 5.17
C ARG A 123 -5.24 -4.48 5.54
N THR A 124 -4.26 -4.32 4.66
CA THR A 124 -2.89 -4.87 4.80
C THR A 124 -1.86 -3.79 5.18
N VAL A 125 -2.29 -2.55 5.31
CA VAL A 125 -1.46 -1.38 5.57
C VAL A 125 -1.96 -0.60 6.77
N ALA A 126 -1.09 0.21 7.38
CA ALA A 126 -1.44 1.12 8.46
C ALA A 126 -1.32 2.58 8.01
N GLY A 127 -2.27 3.42 8.43
CA GLY A 127 -2.22 4.86 8.17
C GLY A 127 -1.39 5.59 9.24
N LEU A 128 -0.51 6.49 8.81
CA LEU A 128 0.26 7.36 9.70
C LEU A 128 0.00 8.83 9.35
N LYS A 129 -0.45 9.58 10.35
CA LYS A 129 -0.55 11.05 10.30
C LYS A 129 0.28 11.66 11.41
N VAL A 130 1.17 12.57 11.04
CA VAL A 130 2.03 13.33 11.94
C VAL A 130 1.59 14.77 11.93
N ILE A 131 1.45 15.38 13.10
CA ILE A 131 1.13 16.79 13.27
C ILE A 131 2.15 17.37 14.25
N VAL A 132 2.92 18.35 13.81
CA VAL A 132 3.85 19.11 14.62
C VAL A 132 3.26 20.48 14.87
N LYS A 133 3.13 20.85 16.15
CA LYS A 133 2.62 22.15 16.59
C LYS A 133 3.61 22.79 17.54
N ASP A 134 3.51 24.10 17.68
CA ASP A 134 4.17 24.79 18.79
C ASP A 134 3.52 24.39 20.13
N ARG A 135 4.30 24.47 21.20
CA ARG A 135 3.85 24.09 22.55
C ARG A 135 2.60 24.85 22.97
N ASP A 136 2.55 26.13 22.65
CA ASP A 136 1.45 27.04 23.03
C ASP A 136 0.41 27.19 21.91
N ASN A 137 0.42 26.31 20.90
CA ASN A 137 -0.41 26.35 19.69
C ASN A 137 -0.27 27.67 18.90
N GLY A 138 0.83 28.36 19.06
CA GLY A 138 1.17 29.56 18.32
C GLY A 138 1.62 29.26 16.88
N ILE A 139 2.03 30.32 16.19
CA ILE A 139 2.61 30.22 14.84
C ILE A 139 4.00 29.59 14.97
N LEU A 140 4.25 28.54 14.19
CA LEU A 140 5.56 27.90 14.12
C LEU A 140 6.62 28.90 13.62
N SER A 141 7.81 28.84 14.22
CA SER A 141 8.92 29.74 13.88
C SER A 141 9.14 29.86 12.37
N ALA A 142 9.29 31.10 11.90
CA ALA A 142 9.61 31.40 10.52
C ALA A 142 11.02 30.93 10.10
N SER A 143 11.87 30.56 11.07
CA SER A 143 13.21 29.97 10.81
C SER A 143 13.13 28.53 10.33
N ILE A 144 12.00 27.84 10.48
CA ILE A 144 11.82 26.48 9.99
C ILE A 144 11.60 26.54 8.47
N ASP A 145 12.52 25.91 7.72
CA ASP A 145 12.44 25.78 6.28
C ASP A 145 11.54 24.60 5.89
N SER A 146 11.89 23.41 6.35
CA SER A 146 11.15 22.19 6.04
C SER A 146 11.20 21.18 7.19
N MET A 147 10.23 20.27 7.19
CA MET A 147 10.21 19.09 8.06
C MET A 147 9.92 17.85 7.25
N TYR A 148 10.56 16.74 7.61
CA TYR A 148 10.28 15.45 7.02
C TYR A 148 10.42 14.33 8.04
N VAL A 149 9.75 13.23 7.76
CA VAL A 149 9.66 12.06 8.63
C VAL A 149 10.30 10.87 7.94
N HIS A 150 11.09 10.13 8.71
CA HIS A 150 11.54 8.78 8.36
C HIS A 150 10.93 7.77 9.32
N VAL A 151 10.38 6.69 8.78
CA VAL A 151 9.92 5.53 9.57
C VAL A 151 10.70 4.32 9.11
N THR A 152 11.57 3.80 9.99
CA THR A 152 12.41 2.64 9.70
C THR A 152 11.72 1.34 10.10
N GLY A 153 12.27 0.20 9.68
CA GLY A 153 11.74 -1.11 10.07
C GLY A 153 10.43 -1.51 9.36
N ILE A 154 10.07 -0.81 8.30
CA ILE A 154 8.91 -1.13 7.48
C ILE A 154 9.27 -2.24 6.49
N SER A 155 8.45 -3.29 6.38
CA SER A 155 8.65 -4.34 5.38
C SER A 155 8.73 -3.74 3.98
N THR A 156 9.69 -4.17 3.17
CA THR A 156 9.86 -3.66 1.81
C THR A 156 8.87 -4.25 0.80
N ALA A 157 8.16 -5.31 1.18
CA ALA A 157 7.16 -5.93 0.31
C ALA A 157 6.13 -6.76 1.09
N LEU A 158 4.99 -7.00 0.45
CA LEU A 158 3.99 -7.98 0.88
C LEU A 158 3.96 -9.15 -0.10
N ASN A 159 3.89 -10.36 0.44
CA ASN A 159 3.67 -11.54 -0.38
C ASN A 159 2.31 -11.44 -1.09
N PHE A 160 2.30 -11.65 -2.39
CA PHE A 160 1.10 -11.50 -3.21
C PHE A 160 -0.04 -12.42 -2.78
N TYR A 161 0.28 -13.68 -2.45
CA TYR A 161 -0.73 -14.70 -2.13
C TYR A 161 -1.20 -14.66 -0.68
N THR A 162 -0.31 -14.36 0.26
CA THR A 162 -0.62 -14.41 1.69
C THR A 162 -0.84 -13.04 2.33
N ALA A 163 -0.48 -11.97 1.64
CA ALA A 163 -0.39 -10.60 2.16
C ALA A 163 0.54 -10.44 3.38
N GLN A 164 1.36 -11.45 3.67
CA GLN A 164 2.32 -11.38 4.77
C GLN A 164 3.52 -10.51 4.39
N PRO A 165 4.04 -9.72 5.34
CA PRO A 165 5.24 -8.92 5.11
C PRO A 165 6.46 -9.82 4.89
N VAL A 166 7.34 -9.43 3.96
CA VAL A 166 8.64 -10.06 3.81
C VAL A 166 9.61 -9.59 4.91
N PRO A 167 10.63 -10.39 5.28
CA PRO A 167 11.51 -10.06 6.41
C PRO A 167 12.47 -8.88 6.14
N THR A 168 12.64 -8.47 4.88
CA THR A 168 13.47 -7.32 4.53
C THR A 168 12.80 -6.02 4.90
N THR A 169 13.55 -5.07 5.48
CA THR A 169 13.02 -3.78 5.93
C THR A 169 13.65 -2.62 5.20
N GLY A 170 12.91 -1.52 5.16
CA GLY A 170 13.33 -0.24 4.60
C GLY A 170 12.88 0.93 5.46
N THR A 171 13.28 2.12 5.03
CA THR A 171 12.88 3.40 5.62
C THR A 171 11.94 4.11 4.68
N VAL A 172 10.71 4.38 5.12
CA VAL A 172 9.76 5.22 4.38
C VAL A 172 9.97 6.67 4.77
N ALA A 173 10.01 7.57 3.79
CA ALA A 173 10.18 8.99 4.00
C ALA A 173 9.03 9.79 3.39
N PHE A 174 8.61 10.88 4.07
CA PHE A 174 7.61 11.81 3.55
C PHE A 174 7.74 13.18 4.21
N PRO A 175 7.38 14.27 3.50
CA PRO A 175 7.43 15.63 4.03
C PRO A 175 6.23 15.94 4.92
N LEU A 176 6.42 16.92 5.82
CA LEU A 176 5.35 17.64 6.49
C LEU A 176 5.17 19.02 5.84
N ILE A 177 3.93 19.40 5.63
CA ILE A 177 3.57 20.66 4.99
C ILE A 177 3.04 21.63 6.02
N ARG A 178 3.49 22.87 5.94
CA ARG A 178 3.03 23.96 6.80
C ARG A 178 1.59 24.31 6.44
N SER A 179 0.72 24.42 7.44
CA SER A 179 -0.64 24.90 7.28
C SER A 179 -0.65 26.38 6.82
N THR A 180 -1.73 26.79 6.18
CA THR A 180 -1.89 28.18 5.68
C THR A 180 -1.85 29.22 6.80
N ASP A 181 -2.34 28.89 7.99
CA ASP A 181 -2.29 29.73 9.20
C ASP A 181 -0.93 29.67 9.93
N GLY A 182 -0.01 28.82 9.47
CA GLY A 182 1.33 28.66 10.04
C GLY A 182 1.40 27.99 11.40
N THR A 183 0.30 27.50 11.96
CA THR A 183 0.24 26.96 13.33
C THR A 183 0.72 25.52 13.45
N GLN A 184 0.81 24.80 12.34
CA GLN A 184 1.25 23.42 12.32
C GLN A 184 1.97 23.02 11.03
N MET A 185 2.74 21.93 11.10
CA MET A 185 3.21 21.17 9.95
C MET A 185 2.71 19.73 10.05
N SER A 186 2.12 19.22 8.97
CA SER A 186 1.54 17.87 8.96
C SER A 186 1.62 17.24 7.57
N ASN A 187 1.49 15.90 7.53
CA ASN A 187 1.26 15.18 6.28
C ASN A 187 -0.23 14.92 6.07
N ALA A 188 -0.66 14.69 4.82
CA ALA A 188 -1.82 13.87 4.54
C ALA A 188 -1.56 12.45 5.08
N THR A 189 -2.59 11.72 5.52
CA THR A 189 -2.37 10.35 6.00
C THR A 189 -1.66 9.52 4.94
N VAL A 190 -0.47 9.03 5.25
CA VAL A 190 0.30 8.11 4.41
C VAL A 190 0.07 6.68 4.87
N MET A 191 0.13 5.73 3.93
CA MET A 191 0.00 4.30 4.22
C MET A 191 1.38 3.64 4.21
N LEU A 192 1.58 2.72 5.13
CA LEU A 192 2.81 1.97 5.34
C LEU A 192 2.51 0.48 5.35
N PHE A 193 3.40 -0.33 4.79
CA PHE A 193 3.38 -1.77 5.02
C PHE A 193 3.63 -2.08 6.50
N PRO A 194 3.31 -3.29 6.97
CA PRO A 194 3.59 -3.69 8.34
C PRO A 194 5.07 -3.54 8.70
N SER A 195 5.34 -3.19 9.94
CA SER A 195 6.70 -3.17 10.46
C SER A 195 7.19 -4.58 10.79
N ILE A 196 8.49 -4.78 10.66
CA ILE A 196 9.20 -5.97 11.14
C ILE A 196 10.02 -5.55 12.36
N GLY A 197 9.68 -6.13 13.51
CA GLY A 197 10.30 -5.75 14.79
C GLY A 197 9.78 -4.39 15.31
N LYS A 198 10.68 -3.61 15.88
CA LYS A 198 10.37 -2.28 16.44
C LYS A 198 10.69 -1.19 15.42
N PRO A 199 9.69 -0.51 14.87
CA PRO A 199 9.93 0.61 13.97
C PRO A 199 10.49 1.80 14.74
N VAL A 200 11.34 2.59 14.09
CA VAL A 200 11.85 3.84 14.65
C VAL A 200 11.31 5.01 13.86
N PHE A 201 10.64 5.91 14.55
CA PHE A 201 10.19 7.19 14.03
C PHE A 201 11.30 8.22 14.19
N LYS A 202 11.62 8.96 13.11
CA LYS A 202 12.55 10.08 13.12
C LYS A 202 11.89 11.30 12.47
N LEU A 203 11.88 12.41 13.17
CA LEU A 203 11.48 13.71 12.66
C LEU A 203 12.75 14.54 12.40
N PHE A 204 12.87 15.11 11.24
CA PHE A 204 13.93 16.02 10.85
C PHE A 204 13.36 17.40 10.62
N ILE A 205 14.03 18.41 11.15
CA ILE A 205 13.66 19.83 11.04
C ILE A 205 14.86 20.56 10.45
N LEU A 206 14.71 21.02 9.21
CA LEU A 206 15.70 21.86 8.55
C LEU A 206 15.37 23.33 8.83
N LEU A 207 16.34 24.08 9.29
CA LEU A 207 16.23 25.52 9.48
C LEU A 207 16.80 26.26 8.26
N LYS A 208 16.31 27.49 8.00
CA LYS A 208 16.77 28.33 6.89
C LYS A 208 18.26 28.67 6.88
N ASN A 209 18.90 28.58 8.04
CA ASN A 209 20.36 28.74 8.16
C ASN A 209 21.14 27.45 7.85
N GLY A 210 20.48 26.40 7.36
CA GLY A 210 21.07 25.10 7.04
C GLY A 210 21.23 24.16 8.25
N THR A 211 20.87 24.56 9.45
CA THR A 211 20.96 23.68 10.62
C THR A 211 19.89 22.59 10.56
N LEU A 212 20.30 21.33 10.70
CA LEU A 212 19.42 20.18 10.79
C LEU A 212 19.27 19.75 12.23
N LYS A 213 18.03 19.70 12.74
CA LYS A 213 17.69 19.12 14.04
C LYS A 213 16.94 17.81 13.81
N SER A 214 17.11 16.83 14.71
CA SER A 214 16.38 15.57 14.65
C SER A 214 15.82 15.18 16.01
N PHE A 215 14.66 14.52 15.96
CA PHE A 215 14.02 13.85 17.08
C PHE A 215 13.78 12.41 16.70
N GLN A 216 13.98 11.47 17.64
CA GLN A 216 13.79 10.04 17.40
C GLN A 216 13.02 9.41 18.55
N GLN A 217 12.13 8.47 18.19
CA GLN A 217 11.39 7.64 19.13
C GLN A 217 11.26 6.21 18.55
N SER A 218 11.42 5.21 19.42
CA SER A 218 11.24 3.78 19.12
C SER A 218 9.99 3.25 19.83
#